data_08f84774661b70eb7616e32bb17dc615
#
_entry.id   08f84774661b70eb7616e32bb17dc615
#
_cell.length_a   1.000
_cell.length_b   1.000
_cell.length_c   1.000
_cell.angle_alpha   90.00
_cell.angle_beta   90.00
_cell.angle_gamma   90.00
#
_symmetry.space_group_name_H-M   'P 1'
#
loop_
_entity.id
_entity.type
_entity.pdbx_description
1 polymer ?
#
loop_
_entity_poly.entity_id
_entity_poly.type
_entity_poly.pdbx_seq_one_letter_code
_entity_poly.pdbx_strand_id
1 'polypeptide(L)'
;MISRVEFEDLLHKLYAARTAGQLDELCSLFAADAVFEMSGASHAKPIAIRTTGSGEFRPWLALLLKTFRVTDQQLVTVIIDGSKAAVRWRANIHSRITGAKVLTELVDLIEVEDDQIVSYIEFFSGSTASVS
;
A
#
# COMPACT_ATOMS: atom_id res chain seq x y z
N MET A 1 -6.77 -3.06 22.40
CA MET A 1 -6.15 -2.04 21.50
C MET A 1 -4.75 -2.49 21.17
N ILE A 2 -4.35 -2.33 19.93
CA ILE A 2 -3.02 -2.71 19.48
C ILE A 2 -1.96 -1.84 20.16
N SER A 3 -0.87 -2.45 20.61
CA SER A 3 0.28 -1.69 21.14
C SER A 3 1.09 -1.11 19.98
N ARG A 4 1.96 -0.14 20.30
CA ARG A 4 2.85 0.44 19.30
C ARG A 4 3.76 -0.61 18.67
N VAL A 5 4.32 -1.50 19.49
CA VAL A 5 5.23 -2.56 19.01
C VAL A 5 4.47 -3.52 18.08
N GLU A 6 3.26 -3.91 18.46
CA GLU A 6 2.43 -4.76 17.62
C GLU A 6 2.06 -4.08 16.28
N PHE A 7 1.79 -2.79 16.33
CA PHE A 7 1.49 -2.03 15.11
C PHE A 7 2.72 -1.93 14.21
N GLU A 8 3.89 -1.67 14.79
CA GLU A 8 5.14 -1.65 14.03
C GLU A 8 5.40 -3.01 13.36
N ASP A 9 5.19 -4.10 14.08
CA ASP A 9 5.33 -5.45 13.52
C ASP A 9 4.35 -5.69 12.37
N LEU A 10 3.11 -5.23 12.52
CA LEU A 10 2.10 -5.35 11.45
C LEU A 10 2.52 -4.57 10.21
N LEU A 11 3.05 -3.36 10.38
CA LEU A 11 3.56 -2.56 9.27
C LEU A 11 4.73 -3.24 8.57
N HIS A 12 5.65 -3.84 9.32
CA HIS A 12 6.76 -4.59 8.71
C HIS A 12 6.25 -5.75 7.86
N LYS A 13 5.28 -6.49 8.36
CA LYS A 13 4.67 -7.60 7.61
C LYS A 13 3.95 -7.11 6.36
N LEU A 14 3.23 -6.01 6.49
CA LEU A 14 2.49 -5.40 5.38
C LEU A 14 3.41 -5.05 4.22
N TYR A 15 4.46 -4.29 4.50
CA TYR A 15 5.37 -3.83 3.45
C TYR A 15 6.24 -4.96 2.92
N ALA A 16 6.62 -5.92 3.75
CA ALA A 16 7.35 -7.10 3.29
C ALA A 16 6.52 -7.94 2.32
N ALA A 17 5.25 -8.20 2.65
CA ALA A 17 4.36 -8.96 1.79
C ALA A 17 4.10 -8.23 0.48
N ARG A 18 3.92 -6.91 0.55
CA ARG A 18 3.69 -6.09 -0.63
C ARG A 18 4.90 -6.09 -1.56
N THR A 19 6.09 -5.91 -1.02
CA THR A 19 7.34 -5.89 -1.80
C THR A 19 7.63 -7.26 -2.41
N ALA A 20 7.39 -8.33 -1.66
CA ALA A 20 7.61 -9.69 -2.13
C ALA A 20 6.50 -10.20 -3.05
N GLY A 21 5.39 -9.46 -3.19
CA GLY A 21 4.27 -9.86 -4.04
C GLY A 21 3.48 -11.04 -3.50
N GLN A 22 3.40 -11.20 -2.18
CA GLN A 22 2.74 -12.34 -1.54
C GLN A 22 1.31 -11.98 -1.15
N LEU A 23 0.38 -12.31 -2.04
CA LEU A 23 -1.02 -11.92 -1.92
C LEU A 23 -1.70 -12.46 -0.66
N ASP A 24 -1.53 -13.75 -0.39
CA ASP A 24 -2.21 -14.37 0.76
C ASP A 24 -1.74 -13.76 2.07
N GLU A 25 -0.44 -13.54 2.22
CA GLU A 25 0.12 -12.89 3.40
C GLU A 25 -0.37 -11.47 3.54
N LEU A 26 -0.40 -10.72 2.43
CA LEU A 26 -0.88 -9.35 2.43
C LEU A 26 -2.35 -9.30 2.86
N CYS A 27 -3.20 -10.09 2.24
CA CYS A 27 -4.63 -10.10 2.55
C CYS A 27 -4.93 -10.58 3.97
N SER A 28 -4.10 -11.46 4.53
CA SER A 28 -4.29 -11.97 5.88
C SER A 28 -4.21 -10.88 6.96
N LEU A 29 -3.59 -9.75 6.65
CA LEU A 29 -3.46 -8.63 7.58
C LEU A 29 -4.72 -7.75 7.62
N PHE A 30 -5.64 -7.95 6.69
CA PHE A 30 -6.85 -7.14 6.55
C PHE A 30 -8.06 -7.85 7.15
N ALA A 31 -8.93 -7.09 7.81
CA ALA A 31 -10.25 -7.59 8.19
C ALA A 31 -11.06 -7.90 6.94
N ALA A 32 -12.00 -8.84 7.06
CA ALA A 32 -12.81 -9.28 5.93
C ALA A 32 -13.67 -8.15 5.32
N ASP A 33 -14.04 -7.17 6.14
CA ASP A 33 -14.85 -6.02 5.73
C ASP A 33 -14.02 -4.74 5.55
N ALA A 34 -12.71 -4.85 5.46
CA ALA A 34 -11.82 -3.70 5.36
C ALA A 34 -12.10 -2.86 4.11
N VAL A 35 -11.84 -1.57 4.23
CA VAL A 35 -11.88 -0.62 3.12
C VAL A 35 -10.46 -0.38 2.65
N PHE A 36 -10.25 -0.51 1.34
CA PHE A 36 -8.99 -0.19 0.69
C PHE A 36 -9.26 0.88 -0.37
N GLU A 37 -8.57 2.02 -0.25
CA GLU A 37 -8.65 3.11 -1.21
C GLU A 37 -7.27 3.43 -1.77
N MET A 38 -7.22 3.78 -3.04
CA MET A 38 -6.00 4.24 -3.69
C MET A 38 -6.33 5.46 -4.53
N SER A 39 -5.57 6.52 -4.34
CA SER A 39 -5.80 7.78 -5.04
C SER A 39 -4.47 8.43 -5.39
N GLY A 40 -4.34 8.89 -6.62
CA GLY A 40 -3.12 9.54 -7.05
C GLY A 40 -3.10 9.83 -8.52
N ALA A 41 -1.91 10.17 -9.01
CA ALA A 41 -1.71 10.44 -10.42
C ALA A 41 -0.34 9.96 -10.88
N SER A 42 -0.31 9.43 -12.08
CA SER A 42 0.92 9.10 -12.79
C SER A 42 0.75 9.60 -14.23
N HIS A 43 1.75 10.30 -14.75
CA HIS A 43 1.68 10.91 -16.10
C HIS A 43 0.43 11.79 -16.26
N ALA A 44 0.08 12.55 -15.24
CA ALA A 44 -1.06 13.45 -15.20
C ALA A 44 -2.44 12.77 -15.36
N LYS A 45 -2.49 11.44 -15.21
CA LYS A 45 -3.76 10.71 -15.19
C LYS A 45 -4.18 10.44 -13.75
N PRO A 46 -5.30 11.01 -13.30
CA PRO A 46 -5.78 10.71 -11.95
C PRO A 46 -6.35 9.30 -11.87
N ILE A 47 -6.09 8.65 -10.75
CA ILE A 47 -6.63 7.33 -10.44
C ILE A 47 -7.28 7.43 -9.06
N ALA A 48 -8.50 6.94 -8.94
CA ALA A 48 -9.20 6.89 -7.67
C ALA A 48 -9.99 5.58 -7.62
N ILE A 49 -9.64 4.72 -6.66
CA ILE A 49 -10.26 3.41 -6.51
C ILE A 49 -10.62 3.23 -5.05
N ARG A 50 -11.82 2.71 -4.81
CA ARG A 50 -12.29 2.36 -3.48
C ARG A 50 -12.89 0.96 -3.54
N THR A 51 -12.44 0.10 -2.64
CA THR A 51 -12.96 -1.25 -2.48
C THR A 51 -13.42 -1.45 -1.05
N THR A 52 -14.51 -2.21 -0.86
CA THR A 52 -15.05 -2.54 0.46
C THR A 52 -15.22 -4.05 0.55
N GLY A 53 -14.56 -4.64 1.55
CA GLY A 53 -14.64 -6.08 1.80
C GLY A 53 -13.70 -6.89 0.93
N SER A 54 -13.40 -8.10 1.41
CA SER A 54 -12.40 -8.98 0.79
C SER A 54 -12.78 -9.41 -0.64
N GLY A 55 -14.06 -9.49 -0.93
CA GLY A 55 -14.54 -9.82 -2.28
C GLY A 55 -14.13 -8.79 -3.31
N GLU A 56 -13.92 -7.54 -2.91
CA GLU A 56 -13.48 -6.46 -3.77
C GLU A 56 -11.98 -6.18 -3.66
N PHE A 57 -11.44 -6.10 -2.43
CA PHE A 57 -10.05 -5.69 -2.28
C PHE A 57 -9.06 -6.79 -2.68
N ARG A 58 -9.40 -8.07 -2.49
CA ARG A 58 -8.47 -9.15 -2.84
C ARG A 58 -8.19 -9.21 -4.36
N PRO A 59 -9.19 -9.19 -5.25
CA PRO A 59 -8.91 -9.12 -6.69
C PRO A 59 -8.11 -7.88 -7.09
N TRP A 60 -8.39 -6.75 -6.45
CA TRP A 60 -7.66 -5.51 -6.72
C TRP A 60 -6.20 -5.60 -6.30
N LEU A 61 -5.94 -6.10 -5.08
CA LEU A 61 -4.57 -6.31 -4.62
C LEU A 61 -3.83 -7.34 -5.48
N ALA A 62 -4.51 -8.40 -5.90
CA ALA A 62 -3.95 -9.38 -6.80
C ALA A 62 -3.50 -8.73 -8.12
N LEU A 63 -4.33 -7.85 -8.67
CA LEU A 63 -4.01 -7.12 -9.89
C LEU A 63 -2.80 -6.20 -9.68
N LEU A 64 -2.76 -5.47 -8.56
CA LEU A 64 -1.63 -4.60 -8.25
C LEU A 64 -0.32 -5.38 -8.16
N LEU A 65 -0.30 -6.48 -7.42
CA LEU A 65 0.90 -7.29 -7.25
C LEU A 65 1.34 -7.95 -8.55
N LYS A 66 0.39 -8.32 -9.40
CA LYS A 66 0.68 -8.92 -10.70
C LYS A 66 1.21 -7.89 -11.69
N THR A 67 0.70 -6.66 -11.64
CA THR A 67 1.01 -5.62 -12.62
C THR A 67 2.29 -4.86 -12.26
N PHE A 68 2.53 -4.64 -10.98
CA PHE A 68 3.62 -3.77 -10.53
C PHE A 68 4.59 -4.51 -9.62
N ARG A 69 5.86 -4.29 -9.86
CA ARG A 69 6.93 -4.76 -9.01
C ARG A 69 7.50 -3.57 -8.23
N VAL A 70 7.65 -3.74 -6.94
CA VAL A 70 8.19 -2.70 -6.04
C VAL A 70 9.64 -3.03 -5.70
N THR A 71 10.55 -2.09 -5.94
CA THR A 71 11.96 -2.22 -5.58
C THR A 71 12.45 -0.95 -4.88
N ASP A 72 13.56 -1.08 -4.16
CA ASP A 72 14.21 0.05 -3.48
C ASP A 72 13.26 0.78 -2.54
N GLN A 73 12.46 0.02 -1.80
CA GLN A 73 11.50 0.58 -0.87
C GLN A 73 12.20 1.23 0.32
N GLN A 74 11.78 2.44 0.65
CA GLN A 74 12.24 3.17 1.83
C GLN A 74 11.05 3.73 2.59
N LEU A 75 10.93 3.38 3.87
CA LEU A 75 9.98 4.04 4.76
C LEU A 75 10.64 5.32 5.23
N VAL A 76 10.06 6.44 4.85
CA VAL A 76 10.63 7.77 5.13
C VAL A 76 10.17 8.29 6.49
N THR A 77 8.88 8.14 6.77
CA THR A 77 8.26 8.63 8.01
C THR A 77 7.18 7.66 8.43
N VAL A 78 7.20 7.27 9.70
CA VAL A 78 6.14 6.45 10.28
C VAL A 78 5.62 7.16 11.52
N ILE A 79 4.33 7.47 11.53
CA ILE A 79 3.65 8.11 12.65
C ILE A 79 2.56 7.16 13.11
N ILE A 80 2.57 6.80 14.39
CA ILE A 80 1.58 5.93 14.98
C ILE A 80 0.90 6.68 16.13
N ASP A 81 -0.42 6.71 16.09
CA ASP A 81 -1.23 7.31 17.13
C ASP A 81 -2.38 6.34 17.45
N GLY A 82 -2.20 5.54 18.51
CA GLY A 82 -3.18 4.55 18.92
C GLY A 82 -3.42 3.49 17.85
N SER A 83 -4.63 3.44 17.31
CA SER A 83 -5.03 2.48 16.28
C SER A 83 -4.81 2.99 14.86
N LYS A 84 -4.18 4.15 14.70
CA LYS A 84 -3.99 4.79 13.39
C LYS A 84 -2.52 5.01 13.11
N ALA A 85 -2.13 4.88 11.85
CA ALA A 85 -0.78 5.17 11.41
C ALA A 85 -0.79 5.94 10.10
N ALA A 86 0.20 6.80 9.94
CA ALA A 86 0.52 7.43 8.67
C ALA A 86 1.94 7.04 8.30
N VAL A 87 2.10 6.47 7.11
CA VAL A 87 3.40 5.99 6.63
C VAL A 87 3.71 6.67 5.30
N ARG A 88 4.77 7.45 5.30
CA ARG A 88 5.32 8.00 4.06
C ARG A 88 6.45 7.11 3.61
N TRP A 89 6.38 6.66 2.35
CA TRP A 89 7.42 5.80 1.78
C TRP A 89 7.63 6.12 0.32
N ARG A 90 8.71 5.63 -0.22
CA ARG A 90 9.05 5.77 -1.63
C ARG A 90 9.60 4.47 -2.16
N ALA A 91 9.46 4.26 -3.45
CA ALA A 91 9.96 3.07 -4.11
C ALA A 91 10.03 3.28 -5.61
N ASN A 92 10.80 2.44 -6.27
CA ASN A 92 10.69 2.29 -7.71
C ASN A 92 9.56 1.33 -8.02
N ILE A 93 8.59 1.78 -8.79
CA ILE A 93 7.46 0.97 -9.22
C ILE A 93 7.67 0.59 -10.68
N HIS A 94 7.77 -0.71 -10.93
CA HIS A 94 8.01 -1.23 -12.27
C HIS A 94 6.71 -1.80 -12.82
N SER A 95 6.26 -1.30 -13.96
CA SER A 95 5.14 -1.90 -14.68
C SER A 95 5.63 -3.13 -15.45
N ARG A 96 5.05 -4.29 -15.14
CA ARG A 96 5.37 -5.51 -15.88
C ARG A 96 4.75 -5.53 -17.29
N ILE A 97 3.81 -4.61 -17.54
CA ILE A 97 3.14 -4.49 -18.83
C ILE A 97 3.93 -3.61 -19.78
N THR A 98 4.33 -2.41 -19.32
CA THR A 98 5.01 -1.44 -20.15
C THR A 98 6.53 -1.46 -20.01
N GLY A 99 7.05 -2.06 -18.95
CA GLY A 99 8.47 -2.01 -18.62
C GLY A 99 8.91 -0.70 -18.00
N ALA A 100 8.00 0.25 -17.82
CA ALA A 100 8.34 1.55 -17.24
C ALA A 100 8.70 1.40 -15.77
N LYS A 101 9.70 2.17 -15.34
CA LYS A 101 10.11 2.28 -13.93
C LYS A 101 9.93 3.73 -13.50
N VAL A 102 9.13 3.93 -12.45
CA VAL A 102 8.78 5.27 -11.97
C VAL A 102 9.12 5.36 -10.49
N LEU A 103 9.94 6.35 -10.12
CA LEU A 103 10.16 6.67 -8.71
C LEU A 103 8.89 7.29 -8.16
N THR A 104 8.30 6.65 -7.16
CA THR A 104 6.99 6.99 -6.66
C THR A 104 7.07 7.33 -5.18
N GLU A 105 6.39 8.40 -4.79
CA GLU A 105 6.17 8.80 -3.40
C GLU A 105 4.78 8.36 -2.99
N LEU A 106 4.67 7.75 -1.81
CA LEU A 106 3.40 7.21 -1.33
C LEU A 106 3.20 7.62 0.13
N VAL A 107 1.93 7.83 0.47
CA VAL A 107 1.51 8.02 1.86
C VAL A 107 0.33 7.09 2.12
N ASP A 108 0.46 6.25 3.12
CA ASP A 108 -0.57 5.31 3.52
C ASP A 108 -1.16 5.73 4.86
N LEU A 109 -2.49 5.82 4.93
CA LEU A 109 -3.22 6.04 6.16
C LEU A 109 -3.89 4.72 6.54
N ILE A 110 -3.52 4.19 7.71
CA ILE A 110 -3.90 2.83 8.11
C ILE A 110 -4.63 2.90 9.45
N GLU A 111 -5.75 2.20 9.53
CA GLU A 111 -6.49 2.05 10.78
C GLU A 111 -6.66 0.57 11.09
N VAL A 112 -6.49 0.20 12.37
CA VAL A 112 -6.48 -1.17 12.85
C VAL A 112 -7.52 -1.35 13.94
N GLU A 113 -8.28 -2.45 13.87
CA GLU A 113 -9.17 -2.90 14.93
C GLU A 113 -8.99 -4.41 15.08
N ASP A 114 -8.97 -4.90 16.33
CA ASP A 114 -8.77 -6.32 16.62
C ASP A 114 -7.56 -6.92 15.90
N ASP A 115 -6.45 -6.15 15.89
CA ASP A 115 -5.18 -6.53 15.29
C ASP A 115 -5.23 -6.78 13.78
N GLN A 116 -6.28 -6.27 13.10
CA GLN A 116 -6.41 -6.36 11.65
C GLN A 116 -6.65 -4.98 11.05
N ILE A 117 -6.17 -4.78 9.83
CA ILE A 117 -6.39 -3.54 9.11
C ILE A 117 -7.86 -3.46 8.70
N VAL A 118 -8.54 -2.39 9.12
CA VAL A 118 -9.92 -2.12 8.73
C VAL A 118 -10.04 -1.01 7.70
N SER A 119 -9.01 -0.17 7.58
CA SER A 119 -8.97 0.90 6.59
C SER A 119 -7.54 1.11 6.13
N TYR A 120 -7.35 1.16 4.82
CA TYR A 120 -6.06 1.41 4.19
C TYR A 120 -6.29 2.37 3.04
N ILE A 121 -5.78 3.58 3.17
CA ILE A 121 -5.93 4.62 2.15
C ILE A 121 -4.54 4.99 1.67
N GLU A 122 -4.27 4.78 0.38
CA GLU A 122 -2.99 5.08 -0.21
C GLU A 122 -3.08 6.25 -1.17
N PHE A 123 -2.21 7.24 -0.95
CA PHE A 123 -2.01 8.34 -1.88
C PHE A 123 -0.65 8.18 -2.54
N PHE A 124 -0.59 8.35 -3.85
CA PHE A 124 0.67 8.20 -4.57
C PHE A 124 0.88 9.29 -5.59
N SER A 125 2.15 9.56 -5.87
CA SER A 125 2.55 10.50 -6.91
C SER A 125 3.77 9.92 -7.62
N GLY A 126 3.61 9.58 -8.89
CA GLY A 126 4.71 9.10 -9.69
C GLY A 126 5.53 10.25 -10.24
N SER A 127 6.85 10.18 -10.04
CA SER A 127 7.77 11.17 -10.57
C SER A 127 8.13 10.81 -12.01
N THR A 128 7.51 11.47 -12.96
CA THR A 128 7.80 11.25 -14.37
C THR A 128 9.04 12.00 -14.84
N ALA A 129 9.51 12.94 -14.05
CA ALA A 129 10.71 13.70 -14.38
C ALA A 129 11.93 12.80 -14.56
N SER A 130 11.92 11.66 -13.90
CA SER A 130 13.00 10.66 -14.03
C SER A 130 13.01 10.01 -15.41
N VAL A 131 12.02 10.26 -16.22
CA VAL A 131 11.86 9.63 -17.53
C VAL A 131 12.53 10.43 -18.65
N SER A 132 12.97 11.57 -18.33
CA SER A 132 13.62 12.43 -19.34
C SER A 132 14.74 11.75 -20.07
#